data_3064473481331db832f3b504b3e6ea5e
#
_entry.id   3064473481331db832f3b504b3e6ea5e
#
_cell.length_a   1.000
_cell.length_b   1.000
_cell.length_c   1.000
_cell.angle_alpha   90.00
_cell.angle_beta   90.00
_cell.angle_gamma   90.00
#
_symmetry.space_group_name_H-M   'P 1'
#
loop_
_entity.id
_entity.type
_entity.pdbx_description
1 polymer ?
#
loop_
_entity_poly.entity_id
_entity_poly.type
_entity_poly.pdbx_seq_one_letter_code
_entity_poly.pdbx_strand_id
1 'polypeptide(L)'
;AVIISAICMLIYIWFRFKDVRFASSAVLALLHDLLFVLTFYALARTSVGNTFIACMLTILGYSINATIVIFDRIREELRVMKRNDDLKALVNRSITYTLTRSIYTTFTTFVMVAVLYIMGVSSIKEFAAPLMVGIAGGGYSSVCITGALWYVMKTKIGGKKAAKKK
;
A
#
# COMPACT_ATOMS: atom_id res chain seq x y z
N ALA A 1 8.79 -5.65 -16.67
CA ALA A 1 8.13 -4.40 -16.32
C ALA A 1 7.81 -4.34 -14.81
N VAL A 2 7.03 -5.29 -14.24
CA VAL A 2 6.60 -5.26 -12.82
C VAL A 2 7.78 -5.27 -11.84
N ILE A 3 8.80 -6.11 -12.05
CA ILE A 3 9.99 -6.18 -11.19
C ILE A 3 10.77 -4.86 -11.23
N ILE A 4 10.98 -4.31 -12.41
CA ILE A 4 11.70 -3.04 -12.58
C ILE A 4 10.93 -1.90 -11.90
N SER A 5 9.60 -1.85 -12.08
CA SER A 5 8.73 -0.88 -11.42
C SER A 5 8.80 -1.00 -9.90
N ALA A 6 8.77 -2.22 -9.35
CA ALA A 6 8.90 -2.47 -7.91
C ALA A 6 10.26 -2.01 -7.38
N ILE A 7 11.35 -2.25 -8.11
CA ILE A 7 12.70 -1.80 -7.73
C ILE A 7 12.78 -0.26 -7.75
N CYS A 8 12.28 0.39 -8.80
CA CYS A 8 12.26 1.85 -8.89
C CYS A 8 11.43 2.47 -7.75
N MET A 9 10.29 1.86 -7.40
CA MET A 9 9.46 2.29 -6.27
C MET A 9 10.18 2.12 -4.93
N LEU A 10 10.92 1.00 -4.74
CA LEU A 10 11.75 0.79 -3.56
C LEU A 10 12.79 1.89 -3.40
N ILE A 11 13.51 2.20 -4.47
CA ILE A 11 14.53 3.24 -4.48
C ILE A 11 13.90 4.60 -4.17
N TYR A 12 12.73 4.91 -4.76
CA TYR A 12 12.00 6.14 -4.49
C TYR A 12 11.58 6.26 -3.02
N ILE A 13 11.00 5.22 -2.44
CA ILE A 13 10.57 5.22 -1.03
C ILE A 13 11.80 5.34 -0.10
N TRP A 14 12.87 4.62 -0.40
CA TRP A 14 14.09 4.71 0.39
C TRP A 14 14.69 6.12 0.36
N PHE A 15 14.76 6.73 -0.81
CA PHE A 15 15.23 8.12 -0.95
C PHE A 15 14.31 9.13 -0.25
N ARG A 16 13.00 8.95 -0.37
CA ARG A 16 11.98 9.83 0.20
C ARG A 16 11.92 9.79 1.73
N PHE A 17 12.04 8.61 2.32
CA PHE A 17 11.87 8.41 3.76
C PHE A 17 13.18 8.25 4.52
N LYS A 18 14.31 7.98 3.85
CA LYS A 18 15.65 7.75 4.44
C LYS A 18 15.69 6.69 5.55
N ASP A 19 14.67 5.82 5.63
CA ASP A 19 14.58 4.74 6.60
C ASP A 19 14.15 3.45 5.89
N VAL A 20 15.02 2.45 5.93
CA VAL A 20 14.82 1.13 5.29
C VAL A 20 13.55 0.43 5.82
N ARG A 21 13.10 0.75 7.03
CA ARG A 21 11.91 0.14 7.63
C ARG A 21 10.63 0.58 6.93
N PHE A 22 10.52 1.84 6.51
CA PHE A 22 9.40 2.32 5.70
C PHE A 22 9.41 1.62 4.33
N ALA A 23 10.57 1.51 3.69
CA ALA A 23 10.70 0.87 2.39
C ALA A 23 10.32 -0.62 2.46
N SER A 24 10.85 -1.37 3.43
CA SER A 24 10.56 -2.81 3.55
C SER A 24 9.10 -3.09 3.91
N SER A 25 8.47 -2.29 4.78
CA SER A 25 7.04 -2.47 5.08
C SER A 25 6.14 -2.12 3.88
N ALA A 26 6.50 -1.10 3.08
CA ALA A 26 5.79 -0.79 1.85
C ALA A 26 5.86 -1.94 0.84
N VAL A 27 7.05 -2.52 0.64
CA VAL A 27 7.22 -3.64 -0.30
C VAL A 27 6.43 -4.86 0.11
N LEU A 28 6.41 -5.19 1.41
CA LEU A 28 5.60 -6.32 1.89
C LEU A 28 4.11 -6.08 1.68
N ALA A 29 3.63 -4.85 1.89
CA ALA A 29 2.24 -4.49 1.61
C ALA A 29 1.93 -4.59 0.11
N LEU A 30 2.82 -4.10 -0.76
CA LEU A 30 2.68 -4.20 -2.22
C LEU A 30 2.67 -5.66 -2.70
N LEU A 31 3.55 -6.51 -2.14
CA LEU A 31 3.54 -7.94 -2.43
C LEU A 31 2.21 -8.59 -2.05
N HIS A 32 1.68 -8.26 -0.88
CA HIS A 32 0.36 -8.71 -0.45
C HIS A 32 -0.73 -8.30 -1.47
N ASP A 33 -0.73 -7.04 -1.91
CA ASP A 33 -1.73 -6.55 -2.85
C ASP A 33 -1.64 -7.22 -4.22
N LEU A 34 -0.41 -7.45 -4.71
CA LEU A 34 -0.19 -8.21 -5.94
C LEU A 34 -0.69 -9.66 -5.82
N LEU A 35 -0.39 -10.34 -4.70
CA LEU A 35 -0.88 -11.70 -4.46
C LEU A 35 -2.40 -11.75 -4.37
N PHE A 36 -3.02 -10.75 -3.76
CA PHE A 36 -4.47 -10.64 -3.66
C PHE A 36 -5.12 -10.54 -5.06
N VAL A 37 -4.58 -9.70 -5.94
CA VAL A 37 -5.08 -9.56 -7.31
C VAL A 37 -4.76 -10.81 -8.17
N LEU A 38 -3.58 -11.42 -7.99
CA LEU A 38 -3.26 -12.70 -8.64
C LEU A 38 -4.25 -13.80 -8.25
N THR A 39 -4.64 -13.85 -6.98
CA THR A 39 -5.67 -14.79 -6.51
C THR A 39 -7.00 -14.55 -7.20
N PHE A 40 -7.39 -13.30 -7.39
CA PHE A 40 -8.60 -12.97 -8.16
C PHE A 40 -8.50 -13.44 -9.61
N TYR A 41 -7.36 -13.21 -10.29
CA TYR A 41 -7.16 -13.71 -11.67
C TYR A 41 -7.26 -15.23 -11.76
N ALA A 42 -6.69 -15.93 -10.78
CA ALA A 42 -6.75 -17.40 -10.73
C ALA A 42 -8.18 -17.92 -10.52
N LEU A 43 -8.95 -17.28 -9.62
CA LEU A 43 -10.35 -17.66 -9.33
C LEU A 43 -11.29 -17.32 -10.47
N ALA A 44 -11.14 -16.14 -11.06
CA ALA A 44 -11.98 -15.67 -12.16
C ALA A 44 -11.62 -16.31 -13.51
N ARG A 45 -10.53 -17.08 -13.57
CA ARG A 45 -10.00 -17.73 -14.80
C ARG A 45 -9.84 -16.75 -15.97
N THR A 46 -9.52 -15.50 -15.68
CA THR A 46 -9.27 -14.45 -16.66
C THR A 46 -7.92 -14.65 -17.36
N SER A 47 -7.88 -14.32 -18.65
CA SER A 47 -6.65 -14.44 -19.44
C SER A 47 -5.54 -13.51 -18.96
N VAL A 48 -4.32 -14.01 -18.90
CA VAL A 48 -3.13 -13.24 -18.52
C VAL A 48 -2.45 -12.73 -19.80
N GLY A 49 -2.79 -11.50 -20.17
CA GLY A 49 -2.26 -10.80 -21.36
C GLY A 49 -1.64 -9.46 -21.01
N ASN A 50 -1.53 -8.58 -22.02
CA ASN A 50 -1.04 -7.21 -21.81
C ASN A 50 -1.89 -6.41 -20.83
N THR A 51 -3.19 -6.65 -20.80
CA THR A 51 -4.16 -6.05 -19.88
C THR A 51 -3.83 -6.38 -18.41
N PHE A 52 -3.36 -7.61 -18.15
CA PHE A 52 -2.90 -8.04 -16.83
C PHE A 52 -1.72 -7.18 -16.34
N ILE A 53 -0.71 -6.96 -17.19
CA ILE A 53 0.47 -6.16 -16.83
C ILE A 53 0.06 -4.72 -16.53
N ALA A 54 -0.80 -4.14 -17.37
CA ALA A 54 -1.32 -2.79 -17.15
C ALA A 54 -2.11 -2.68 -15.83
N CYS A 55 -2.95 -3.66 -15.51
CA CYS A 55 -3.69 -3.73 -14.27
C CYS A 55 -2.75 -3.80 -13.05
N MET A 56 -1.75 -4.68 -13.08
CA MET A 56 -0.77 -4.83 -12.00
C MET A 56 0.01 -3.54 -11.75
N LEU A 57 0.48 -2.86 -12.80
CA LEU A 57 1.20 -1.59 -12.66
C LEU A 57 0.31 -0.49 -12.10
N THR A 58 -0.96 -0.44 -12.51
CA THR A 58 -1.93 0.54 -12.00
C THR A 58 -2.21 0.33 -10.52
N ILE A 59 -2.40 -0.93 -10.10
CA ILE A 59 -2.64 -1.28 -8.68
C ILE A 59 -1.41 -0.97 -7.83
N LEU A 60 -0.19 -1.27 -8.31
CA LEU A 60 1.04 -0.89 -7.64
C LEU A 60 1.12 0.62 -7.42
N GLY A 61 0.84 1.41 -8.45
CA GLY A 61 0.84 2.87 -8.36
C GLY A 61 -0.21 3.41 -7.38
N TYR A 62 -1.40 2.83 -7.38
CA TYR A 62 -2.47 3.19 -6.46
C TYR A 62 -2.13 2.84 -5.01
N SER A 63 -1.71 1.61 -4.75
CA SER A 63 -1.39 1.12 -3.40
C SER A 63 -0.22 1.88 -2.78
N ILE A 64 0.83 2.19 -3.57
CA ILE A 64 1.97 2.95 -3.06
C ILE A 64 1.58 4.38 -2.69
N ASN A 65 0.72 5.02 -3.47
CA ASN A 65 0.24 6.37 -3.16
C ASN A 65 -0.52 6.41 -1.83
N ALA A 66 -1.41 5.46 -1.58
CA ALA A 66 -2.12 5.32 -0.32
C ALA A 66 -1.15 5.06 0.86
N THR A 67 -0.16 4.21 0.66
CA THR A 67 0.88 3.89 1.65
C THR A 67 1.73 5.12 2.02
N ILE A 68 2.14 5.92 1.04
CA ILE A 68 2.93 7.14 1.25
C ILE A 68 2.17 8.15 2.12
N VAL A 69 0.89 8.33 1.91
CA VAL A 69 0.05 9.26 2.72
C VAL A 69 0.09 8.88 4.20
N ILE A 70 -0.04 7.59 4.51
CA ILE A 70 0.00 7.09 5.89
C ILE A 70 1.40 7.26 6.48
N PHE A 71 2.44 6.95 5.71
CA PHE A 71 3.83 7.08 6.17
C PHE A 71 4.25 8.53 6.39
N ASP A 72 3.82 9.45 5.54
CA ASP A 72 4.07 10.88 5.74
C ASP A 72 3.44 11.35 7.06
N ARG A 73 2.22 10.91 7.36
CA ARG A 73 1.57 11.25 8.63
C ARG A 73 2.29 10.64 9.84
N ILE A 74 2.67 9.37 9.78
CA ILE A 74 3.45 8.73 10.84
C ILE A 74 4.77 9.50 11.06
N ARG A 75 5.42 9.95 9.99
CA ARG A 75 6.67 10.71 10.06
C ARG A 75 6.49 12.09 10.68
N GLU A 76 5.39 12.78 10.36
CA GLU A 76 5.04 14.07 11.00
C GLU A 76 4.87 13.91 12.50
N GLU A 77 4.07 12.94 12.94
CA GLU A 77 3.84 12.65 14.36
C GLU A 77 5.13 12.22 15.08
N LEU A 78 6.01 11.48 14.42
CA LEU A 78 7.32 11.08 14.97
C LEU A 78 8.25 12.27 15.24
N ARG A 79 8.13 13.37 14.48
CA ARG A 79 8.95 14.58 14.70
C ARG A 79 8.56 15.33 15.97
N VAL A 80 7.30 15.23 16.38
CA VAL A 80 6.73 15.90 17.54
C VAL A 80 6.70 14.99 18.76
N MET A 81 7.03 13.71 18.58
CA MET A 81 7.00 12.66 19.61
C MET A 81 7.98 12.98 20.75
N LYS A 82 7.48 12.98 21.99
CA LYS A 82 8.30 13.11 23.20
C LYS A 82 8.83 11.75 23.62
N ARG A 83 9.89 11.75 24.47
CA ARG A 83 10.59 10.52 24.90
C ARG A 83 9.72 9.52 25.67
N ASN A 84 8.62 9.99 26.25
CA ASN A 84 7.68 9.18 27.04
C ASN A 84 6.42 8.78 26.30
N ASP A 85 6.28 9.15 25.01
CA ASP A 85 5.06 8.85 24.25
C ASP A 85 5.10 7.39 23.74
N ASP A 86 3.93 6.75 23.75
CA ASP A 86 3.78 5.38 23.23
C ASP A 86 3.73 5.38 21.69
N LEU A 87 4.70 4.67 21.10
CA LEU A 87 4.80 4.52 19.64
C LEU A 87 3.54 3.87 19.03
N LYS A 88 2.88 2.95 19.77
CA LYS A 88 1.66 2.30 19.30
C LYS A 88 0.50 3.28 19.21
N ALA A 89 0.34 4.12 20.23
CA ALA A 89 -0.67 5.17 20.24
C ALA A 89 -0.45 6.18 19.12
N LEU A 90 0.80 6.55 18.83
CA LEU A 90 1.17 7.43 17.73
C LEU A 90 0.77 6.86 16.37
N VAL A 91 1.09 5.59 16.09
CA VAL A 91 0.75 4.93 14.83
C VAL A 91 -0.77 4.86 14.65
N ASN A 92 -1.51 4.45 15.69
CA ASN A 92 -2.97 4.40 15.64
C ASN A 92 -3.58 5.77 15.36
N ARG A 93 -3.09 6.81 16.03
CA ARG A 93 -3.52 8.18 15.81
C ARG A 93 -3.25 8.65 14.37
N SER A 94 -2.07 8.36 13.84
CA SER A 94 -1.70 8.70 12.47
C SER A 94 -2.63 8.03 11.45
N ILE A 95 -2.95 6.74 11.64
CA ILE A 95 -3.88 6.00 10.78
C ILE A 95 -5.27 6.61 10.88
N THR A 96 -5.76 6.90 12.08
CA THR A 96 -7.10 7.49 12.28
C THR A 96 -7.22 8.85 11.59
N TYR A 97 -6.20 9.70 11.63
CA TYR A 97 -6.21 10.99 10.94
C TYR A 97 -6.26 10.86 9.42
N THR A 98 -5.61 9.85 8.86
CA THR A 98 -5.58 9.64 7.41
C THR A 98 -6.74 8.79 6.90
N LEU A 99 -7.48 8.11 7.81
CA LEU A 99 -8.53 7.14 7.48
C LEU A 99 -9.60 7.74 6.58
N THR A 100 -10.14 8.89 6.97
CA THR A 100 -11.20 9.58 6.21
C THR A 100 -10.75 9.88 4.78
N ARG A 101 -9.54 10.41 4.61
CA ARG A 101 -8.97 10.69 3.29
C ARG A 101 -8.78 9.40 2.49
N SER A 102 -8.24 8.36 3.11
CA SER A 102 -8.02 7.07 2.46
C SER A 102 -9.33 6.42 2.00
N ILE A 103 -10.37 6.48 2.82
CA ILE A 103 -11.70 5.97 2.46
C ILE A 103 -12.28 6.76 1.28
N TYR A 104 -12.28 8.09 1.34
CA TYR A 104 -12.84 8.91 0.24
C TYR A 104 -12.08 8.71 -1.07
N THR A 105 -10.75 8.66 -1.05
CA THR A 105 -9.96 8.43 -2.27
C THR A 105 -10.18 7.03 -2.83
N THR A 106 -10.24 6.00 -1.99
CA THR A 106 -10.55 4.64 -2.42
C THR A 106 -11.95 4.55 -3.00
N PHE A 107 -12.94 5.13 -2.33
CA PHE A 107 -14.32 5.11 -2.77
C PHE A 107 -14.52 5.83 -4.11
N THR A 108 -13.98 7.05 -4.26
CA THR A 108 -14.10 7.80 -5.52
C THR A 108 -13.43 7.08 -6.69
N THR A 109 -12.25 6.52 -6.48
CA THR A 109 -11.55 5.75 -7.51
C THR A 109 -12.30 4.46 -7.84
N PHE A 110 -12.83 3.77 -6.84
CA PHE A 110 -13.64 2.58 -7.02
C PHE A 110 -14.90 2.86 -7.84
N VAL A 111 -15.64 3.94 -7.52
CA VAL A 111 -16.83 4.36 -8.27
C VAL A 111 -16.47 4.69 -9.72
N MET A 112 -15.37 5.40 -9.97
CA MET A 112 -14.93 5.71 -11.33
C MET A 112 -14.66 4.44 -12.14
N VAL A 113 -13.96 3.47 -11.56
CA VAL A 113 -13.68 2.20 -12.25
C VAL A 113 -14.94 1.32 -12.36
N ALA A 114 -15.88 1.39 -11.42
CA ALA A 114 -17.17 0.72 -11.50
C ALA A 114 -18.01 1.25 -12.67
N VAL A 115 -18.05 2.56 -12.87
CA VAL A 115 -18.70 3.17 -14.05
C VAL A 115 -18.05 2.68 -15.34
N LEU A 116 -16.71 2.64 -15.37
CA LEU A 116 -15.95 2.13 -16.50
C LEU A 116 -16.27 0.64 -16.79
N TYR A 117 -16.45 -0.16 -15.75
CA TYR A 117 -16.85 -1.57 -15.87
C TYR A 117 -18.26 -1.72 -16.44
N ILE A 118 -19.22 -0.90 -15.99
CA ILE A 118 -20.62 -0.98 -16.43
C ILE A 118 -20.76 -0.51 -17.87
N MET A 119 -20.15 0.62 -18.22
CA MET A 119 -20.30 1.28 -19.52
C MET A 119 -19.28 0.85 -20.57
N GLY A 120 -18.21 0.15 -20.16
CA GLY A 120 -17.11 -0.21 -21.06
C GLY A 120 -17.44 -1.39 -21.98
N VAL A 121 -16.73 -1.44 -23.11
CA VAL A 121 -16.70 -2.60 -24.02
C VAL A 121 -15.97 -3.79 -23.36
N SER A 122 -16.10 -4.99 -23.91
CA SER A 122 -15.58 -6.22 -23.32
C SER A 122 -14.11 -6.14 -22.91
N SER A 123 -13.23 -5.57 -23.72
CA SER A 123 -11.81 -5.42 -23.41
C SER A 123 -11.57 -4.51 -22.20
N ILE A 124 -12.39 -3.49 -22.00
CA ILE A 124 -12.30 -2.57 -20.86
C ILE A 124 -12.81 -3.26 -19.59
N LYS A 125 -13.85 -4.08 -19.70
CA LYS A 125 -14.36 -4.85 -18.55
C LYS A 125 -13.36 -5.85 -18.01
N GLU A 126 -12.61 -6.52 -18.88
CA GLU A 126 -11.52 -7.42 -18.48
C GLU A 126 -10.42 -6.73 -17.67
N PHE A 127 -10.18 -5.44 -17.93
CA PHE A 127 -9.25 -4.61 -17.18
C PHE A 127 -9.89 -4.07 -15.89
N ALA A 128 -11.11 -3.58 -15.96
CA ALA A 128 -11.78 -2.88 -14.88
C ALA A 128 -12.13 -3.80 -13.70
N ALA A 129 -12.53 -5.06 -13.96
CA ALA A 129 -12.93 -5.99 -12.91
C ALA A 129 -11.77 -6.29 -11.92
N PRO A 130 -10.58 -6.75 -12.35
CA PRO A 130 -9.48 -6.97 -11.42
C PRO A 130 -8.94 -5.67 -10.82
N LEU A 131 -9.06 -4.55 -11.53
CA LEU A 131 -8.66 -3.24 -11.01
C LEU A 131 -9.56 -2.81 -9.84
N MET A 132 -10.87 -3.01 -9.91
CA MET A 132 -11.78 -2.77 -8.77
C MET A 132 -11.39 -3.56 -7.54
N VAL A 133 -11.10 -4.84 -7.71
CA VAL A 133 -10.67 -5.72 -6.63
C VAL A 133 -9.33 -5.25 -6.04
N GLY A 134 -8.39 -4.87 -6.91
CA GLY A 134 -7.08 -4.34 -6.50
C GLY A 134 -7.17 -3.02 -5.74
N ILE A 135 -8.04 -2.10 -6.16
CA ILE A 135 -8.28 -0.83 -5.46
C ILE A 135 -8.88 -1.06 -4.07
N ALA A 136 -9.88 -1.94 -3.97
CA ALA A 136 -10.49 -2.29 -2.68
C ALA A 136 -9.47 -2.96 -1.74
N GLY A 137 -8.71 -3.95 -2.25
CA GLY A 137 -7.65 -4.64 -1.52
C GLY A 137 -6.51 -3.72 -1.09
N GLY A 138 -6.01 -2.86 -1.99
CA GLY A 138 -4.95 -1.89 -1.72
C GLY A 138 -5.38 -0.80 -0.73
N GLY A 139 -6.64 -0.35 -0.78
CA GLY A 139 -7.20 0.57 0.21
C GLY A 139 -7.24 -0.04 1.61
N TYR A 140 -7.67 -1.30 1.72
CA TYR A 140 -7.64 -2.04 2.98
C TYR A 140 -6.21 -2.27 3.49
N SER A 141 -5.32 -2.76 2.64
CA SER A 141 -3.94 -3.12 2.98
C SER A 141 -3.14 -1.89 3.44
N SER A 142 -3.29 -0.76 2.76
CA SER A 142 -2.59 0.48 3.13
C SER A 142 -2.94 0.92 4.55
N VAL A 143 -4.22 0.86 4.94
CA VAL A 143 -4.69 1.27 6.27
C VAL A 143 -4.37 0.24 7.35
N CYS A 144 -4.67 -1.04 7.11
CA CYS A 144 -4.61 -2.07 8.14
C CYS A 144 -3.23 -2.75 8.25
N ILE A 145 -2.54 -2.95 7.13
CA ILE A 145 -1.32 -3.76 7.08
C ILE A 145 -0.07 -2.90 7.17
N THR A 146 0.01 -1.82 6.39
CA THR A 146 1.24 -1.04 6.22
C THR A 146 1.74 -0.41 7.52
N GLY A 147 0.84 0.24 8.28
CA GLY A 147 1.19 0.85 9.57
C GLY A 147 1.59 -0.16 10.62
N ALA A 148 0.88 -1.30 10.68
CA ALA A 148 1.18 -2.39 11.60
C ALA A 148 2.53 -3.06 11.29
N LEU A 149 2.84 -3.31 10.00
CA LEU A 149 4.12 -3.86 9.57
C LEU A 149 5.27 -2.95 9.95
N TRP A 150 5.14 -1.65 9.69
CA TRP A 150 6.16 -0.69 10.08
C TRP A 150 6.39 -0.66 11.60
N TYR A 151 5.31 -0.68 12.40
CA TYR A 151 5.40 -0.73 13.86
C TYR A 151 6.15 -1.99 14.34
N VAL A 152 5.80 -3.16 13.82
CA VAL A 152 6.47 -4.43 14.16
C VAL A 152 7.94 -4.41 13.77
N MET A 153 8.28 -3.89 12.59
CA MET A 153 9.67 -3.77 12.15
C MET A 153 10.47 -2.80 13.03
N LYS A 154 9.87 -1.70 13.45
CA LYS A 154 10.53 -0.73 14.32
C LYS A 154 10.77 -1.28 15.73
N THR A 155 9.83 -2.02 16.28
CA THR A 155 9.94 -2.59 17.64
C THR A 155 10.83 -3.82 17.69
N LYS A 156 10.65 -4.80 16.76
CA LYS A 156 11.43 -6.05 16.78
C LYS A 156 12.86 -5.91 16.25
N ILE A 157 13.07 -5.13 15.19
CA ILE A 157 14.39 -4.99 14.55
C ILE A 157 15.20 -3.85 15.22
N GLY A 158 14.51 -2.79 15.66
CA GLY A 158 15.16 -1.66 16.36
C GLY A 158 15.55 -1.98 17.79
N GLY A 159 14.74 -2.76 18.51
CA GLY A 159 15.03 -3.20 19.89
C GLY A 159 16.25 -4.12 20.00
N LYS A 160 16.45 -5.04 19.03
CA LYS A 160 17.64 -5.91 19.01
C LYS A 160 18.96 -5.16 18.78
N LYS A 161 18.96 -4.03 18.06
CA LYS A 161 20.18 -3.22 17.88
C LYS A 161 20.53 -2.40 19.12
N ALA A 162 19.57 -1.98 19.92
CA ALA A 162 19.80 -1.28 21.18
C ALA A 162 20.34 -2.22 22.28
N ALA A 163 19.86 -3.47 22.33
CA ALA A 163 20.31 -4.49 23.27
C ALA A 163 21.73 -5.04 22.95
N LYS A 164 22.19 -4.93 21.70
CA LYS A 164 23.55 -5.40 21.28
C LYS A 164 24.63 -4.33 21.40
N LYS A 165 24.29 -3.12 21.87
CA LYS A 165 25.19 -1.97 22.02
C LYS A 165 25.38 -1.57 23.52
N LYS A 166 24.85 -2.40 24.43
CA LYS A 166 25.18 -2.43 25.85
C LYS A 166 25.99 -3.71 26.10
#